data_b2ff7e8d80372c5801ec76f59f521a0e
#
_entry.id   b2ff7e8d80372c5801ec76f59f521a0e
#
_cell.length_a   1.000
_cell.length_b   1.000
_cell.length_c   1.000
_cell.angle_alpha   90.00
_cell.angle_beta   90.00
_cell.angle_gamma   90.00
#
_symmetry.space_group_name_H-M   'P 1'
#
loop_
_entity.id
_entity.type
_entity.pdbx_description
1 polymer ?
#
loop_
_entity_poly.entity_id
_entity_poly.type
_entity_poly.pdbx_seq_one_letter_code
_entity_poly.pdbx_strand_id
1 'polypeptide(L)'
;MVPLISLNNGVRIPQLGFGVYQVPEDQVAGAVTTAIEAGYRSIDTAAAYGNESGVGDAIAGIPDLFVTTKLWNSDQGYDSTLRAFDESTRRLRRDVLDLYLIHWPTPERDLYADSWRALEQLYADGRVRAIGVSNFHTRHLQRLFDEFPTTPAVNQIELHPLLQQEEMRKVHVTHRIVTEAWSPLARGALLREPDITALAEKYGKTPAQIVLRWHVQLANVVIPKSVTPYRIKENIDIFDFELAQDDMTVIGELDNGTRTGPDPDRFNAA
;
A
#
# COMPACT_ATOMS: atom_id res chain seq x y z
N MET A 1 -16.84 -8.92 -6.12
CA MET A 1 -15.58 -9.56 -5.65
C MET A 1 -14.42 -8.65 -6.02
N VAL A 2 -13.46 -8.41 -5.12
CA VAL A 2 -12.28 -7.58 -5.41
C VAL A 2 -11.40 -8.28 -6.46
N PRO A 3 -11.05 -7.61 -7.57
CA PRO A 3 -10.14 -8.15 -8.58
C PRO A 3 -8.73 -8.41 -8.01
N LEU A 4 -7.99 -9.30 -8.66
CA LEU A 4 -6.61 -9.62 -8.31
C LEU A 4 -5.67 -9.09 -9.39
N ILE A 5 -4.57 -8.46 -8.97
CA ILE A 5 -3.46 -8.04 -9.84
C ILE A 5 -2.30 -9.04 -9.69
N SER A 6 -1.71 -9.45 -10.81
CA SER A 6 -0.53 -10.31 -10.80
C SER A 6 0.74 -9.47 -10.62
N LEU A 7 1.54 -9.81 -9.62
CA LEU A 7 2.87 -9.26 -9.40
C LEU A 7 3.86 -9.85 -10.43
N ASN A 8 5.04 -9.23 -10.56
CA ASN A 8 6.09 -9.68 -11.50
C ASN A 8 6.63 -11.10 -11.23
N ASN A 9 6.42 -11.62 -10.03
CA ASN A 9 6.79 -12.98 -9.63
C ASN A 9 5.64 -14.00 -9.67
N GLY A 10 4.45 -13.59 -10.18
CA GLY A 10 3.26 -14.44 -10.31
C GLY A 10 2.36 -14.52 -9.07
N VAL A 11 2.76 -13.95 -7.94
CA VAL A 11 1.88 -13.78 -6.78
C VAL A 11 0.74 -12.82 -7.13
N ARG A 12 -0.47 -13.10 -6.64
CA ARG A 12 -1.64 -12.25 -6.90
C ARG A 12 -2.03 -11.48 -5.66
N ILE A 13 -2.15 -10.15 -5.79
CA ILE A 13 -2.58 -9.22 -4.73
C ILE A 13 -4.01 -8.72 -5.02
N PRO A 14 -4.90 -8.63 -4.01
CA PRO A 14 -6.19 -7.96 -4.16
C PRO A 14 -6.00 -6.48 -4.52
N GLN A 15 -6.72 -6.00 -5.54
CA GLN A 15 -6.59 -4.62 -6.03
C GLN A 15 -7.08 -3.58 -5.02
N LEU A 16 -7.91 -3.98 -4.07
CA LEU A 16 -8.34 -3.16 -2.94
C LEU A 16 -8.00 -3.89 -1.64
N GLY A 17 -7.13 -3.26 -0.83
CA GLY A 17 -6.76 -3.71 0.50
C GLY A 17 -7.28 -2.77 1.59
N PHE A 18 -7.08 -3.13 2.84
CA PHE A 18 -7.43 -2.35 4.01
C PHE A 18 -6.18 -1.92 4.76
N GLY A 19 -5.91 -0.60 4.79
CA GLY A 19 -4.80 -0.01 5.53
C GLY A 19 -5.15 0.26 6.99
N VAL A 20 -4.17 0.10 7.90
CA VAL A 20 -4.36 0.33 9.34
C VAL A 20 -3.44 1.42 9.92
N TYR A 21 -2.86 2.27 9.08
CA TYR A 21 -2.06 3.40 9.56
C TYR A 21 -2.88 4.31 10.49
N GLN A 22 -2.30 4.68 11.65
CA GLN A 22 -2.98 5.48 12.69
C GLN A 22 -4.26 4.85 13.24
N VAL A 23 -4.42 3.54 13.16
CA VAL A 23 -5.43 2.83 13.95
C VAL A 23 -4.77 2.40 15.26
N PRO A 24 -5.28 2.83 16.42
CA PRO A 24 -4.74 2.43 17.72
C PRO A 24 -4.76 0.91 17.91
N GLU A 25 -3.80 0.38 18.65
CA GLU A 25 -3.65 -1.06 18.92
C GLU A 25 -4.92 -1.69 19.50
N ASP A 26 -5.59 -0.99 20.41
CA ASP A 26 -6.85 -1.42 21.04
C ASP A 26 -8.07 -1.42 20.12
N GLN A 27 -7.99 -0.77 18.96
CA GLN A 27 -9.07 -0.66 17.98
C GLN A 27 -8.82 -1.44 16.69
N VAL A 28 -7.54 -1.78 16.41
CA VAL A 28 -7.17 -2.35 15.11
C VAL A 28 -7.81 -3.70 14.86
N ALA A 29 -7.91 -4.56 15.87
CA ALA A 29 -8.54 -5.87 15.72
C ALA A 29 -10.00 -5.75 15.29
N GLY A 30 -10.77 -4.85 15.89
CA GLY A 30 -12.18 -4.61 15.51
C GLY A 30 -12.33 -4.03 14.10
N ALA A 31 -11.44 -3.10 13.71
CA ALA A 31 -11.44 -2.51 12.37
C ALA A 31 -11.10 -3.55 11.28
N VAL A 32 -10.09 -4.39 11.52
CA VAL A 32 -9.68 -5.48 10.61
C VAL A 32 -10.78 -6.53 10.50
N THR A 33 -11.39 -6.95 11.61
CA THR A 33 -12.52 -7.88 11.59
C THR A 33 -13.68 -7.34 10.74
N THR A 34 -14.06 -6.07 10.95
CA THR A 34 -15.09 -5.40 10.14
C THR A 34 -14.73 -5.38 8.65
N ALA A 35 -13.46 -5.14 8.31
CA ALA A 35 -13.00 -5.15 6.93
C ALA A 35 -13.10 -6.56 6.30
N ILE A 36 -12.68 -7.59 7.02
CA ILE A 36 -12.78 -8.99 6.57
C ILE A 36 -14.24 -9.40 6.33
N GLU A 37 -15.13 -9.04 7.26
CA GLU A 37 -16.59 -9.28 7.14
C GLU A 37 -17.20 -8.52 5.95
N ALA A 38 -16.68 -7.32 5.65
CA ALA A 38 -17.10 -6.55 4.48
C ALA A 38 -16.57 -7.12 3.15
N GLY A 39 -15.64 -8.10 3.18
CA GLY A 39 -15.12 -8.76 2.00
C GLY A 39 -13.68 -8.40 1.62
N TYR A 40 -12.98 -7.57 2.40
CA TYR A 40 -11.54 -7.34 2.18
C TYR A 40 -10.76 -8.64 2.37
N ARG A 41 -9.75 -8.83 1.52
CA ARG A 41 -8.84 -9.99 1.58
C ARG A 41 -7.36 -9.58 1.52
N SER A 42 -7.08 -8.28 1.68
CA SER A 42 -5.72 -7.75 1.84
C SER A 42 -5.70 -6.78 3.02
N ILE A 43 -4.72 -6.95 3.92
CA ILE A 43 -4.50 -6.12 5.11
C ILE A 43 -3.08 -5.56 5.04
N ASP A 44 -2.96 -4.23 5.10
CA ASP A 44 -1.69 -3.51 5.07
C ASP A 44 -1.41 -2.87 6.42
N THR A 45 -0.33 -3.31 7.06
CA THR A 45 0.22 -2.75 8.30
C THR A 45 1.71 -2.40 8.13
N ALA A 46 2.39 -2.04 9.21
CA ALA A 46 3.83 -1.82 9.28
C ALA A 46 4.33 -1.92 10.72
N ALA A 47 5.59 -2.30 10.92
CA ALA A 47 6.22 -2.34 12.24
C ALA A 47 6.11 -0.98 12.96
N ALA A 48 6.28 0.12 12.21
CA ALA A 48 6.18 1.50 12.72
C ALA A 48 4.79 1.90 13.24
N TYR A 49 3.72 1.17 12.87
CA TYR A 49 2.36 1.55 13.30
C TYR A 49 2.06 1.10 14.73
N GLY A 50 2.87 0.17 15.29
CA GLY A 50 2.70 -0.35 16.64
C GLY A 50 1.42 -1.15 16.85
N ASN A 51 0.81 -1.66 15.76
CA ASN A 51 -0.48 -2.35 15.81
C ASN A 51 -0.47 -3.74 15.15
N GLU A 52 0.72 -4.28 14.85
CA GLU A 52 0.85 -5.60 14.23
C GLU A 52 0.25 -6.72 15.10
N SER A 53 0.33 -6.63 16.44
CA SER A 53 -0.22 -7.66 17.33
C SER A 53 -1.74 -7.72 17.25
N GLY A 54 -2.41 -6.56 17.28
CA GLY A 54 -3.87 -6.50 17.12
C GLY A 54 -4.34 -6.91 15.72
N VAL A 55 -3.53 -6.63 14.67
CA VAL A 55 -3.77 -7.20 13.34
C VAL A 55 -3.65 -8.72 13.41
N GLY A 56 -2.58 -9.26 14.02
CA GLY A 56 -2.36 -10.69 14.21
C GLY A 56 -3.51 -11.39 14.92
N ASP A 57 -4.07 -10.76 15.95
CA ASP A 57 -5.26 -11.27 16.66
C ASP A 57 -6.48 -11.38 15.73
N ALA A 58 -6.72 -10.35 14.91
CA ALA A 58 -7.88 -10.30 14.01
C ALA A 58 -7.79 -11.30 12.84
N ILE A 59 -6.58 -11.59 12.35
CA ILE A 59 -6.36 -12.48 11.20
C ILE A 59 -6.07 -13.93 11.59
N ALA A 60 -6.02 -14.23 12.89
CA ALA A 60 -5.75 -15.58 13.38
C ALA A 60 -6.76 -16.59 12.85
N GLY A 61 -6.28 -17.69 12.28
CA GLY A 61 -7.13 -18.75 11.74
C GLY A 61 -7.82 -18.41 10.39
N ILE A 62 -7.51 -17.28 9.76
CA ILE A 62 -8.02 -16.92 8.43
C ILE A 62 -6.89 -17.09 7.40
N PRO A 63 -6.88 -18.20 6.63
CA PRO A 63 -5.75 -18.55 5.77
C PRO A 63 -5.66 -17.69 4.50
N ASP A 64 -6.82 -17.26 3.94
CA ASP A 64 -6.92 -16.66 2.60
C ASP A 64 -6.81 -15.12 2.62
N LEU A 65 -5.96 -14.58 3.51
CA LEU A 65 -5.67 -13.17 3.57
C LEU A 65 -4.28 -12.87 3.01
N PHE A 66 -4.20 -11.85 2.19
CA PHE A 66 -2.94 -11.25 1.76
C PHE A 66 -2.49 -10.25 2.83
N VAL A 67 -1.37 -10.50 3.47
CA VAL A 67 -0.86 -9.69 4.59
C VAL A 67 0.43 -9.00 4.19
N THR A 68 0.41 -7.67 4.27
CA THR A 68 1.57 -6.80 4.03
C THR A 68 2.03 -6.17 5.34
N THR A 69 3.33 -6.22 5.60
CA THR A 69 3.97 -5.36 6.60
C THR A 69 5.27 -4.77 6.08
N LYS A 70 5.89 -3.85 6.84
CA LYS A 70 7.01 -3.04 6.37
C LYS A 70 8.11 -2.95 7.43
N LEU A 71 9.35 -3.05 6.96
CA LEU A 71 10.56 -2.78 7.71
C LEU A 71 10.64 -1.29 8.08
N TRP A 72 10.74 -0.97 9.36
CA TRP A 72 10.92 0.41 9.76
C TRP A 72 12.36 0.89 9.55
N ASN A 73 12.53 2.19 9.47
CA ASN A 73 13.78 2.86 9.13
C ASN A 73 14.93 2.57 10.13
N SER A 74 14.62 2.49 11.45
CA SER A 74 15.61 2.16 12.48
C SER A 74 16.23 0.78 12.31
N ASP A 75 15.50 -0.14 11.69
CA ASP A 75 15.85 -1.55 11.57
C ASP A 75 16.49 -1.89 10.21
N GLN A 76 16.80 -0.88 9.38
CA GLN A 76 17.51 -1.08 8.13
C GLN A 76 18.94 -1.62 8.34
N GLY A 77 19.43 -2.37 7.36
CA GLY A 77 20.68 -3.14 7.38
C GLY A 77 20.38 -4.63 7.29
N TYR A 78 21.35 -5.45 6.90
CA TYR A 78 21.11 -6.87 6.61
C TYR A 78 20.60 -7.64 7.85
N ASP A 79 21.40 -7.76 8.89
CA ASP A 79 21.05 -8.57 10.08
C ASP A 79 19.89 -7.97 10.88
N SER A 80 19.79 -6.65 10.94
CA SER A 80 18.68 -5.95 11.60
C SER A 80 17.35 -6.17 10.89
N THR A 81 17.36 -6.19 9.55
CA THR A 81 16.18 -6.51 8.75
C THR A 81 15.66 -7.93 9.01
N LEU A 82 16.57 -8.92 9.09
CA LEU A 82 16.17 -10.30 9.40
C LEU A 82 15.52 -10.40 10.79
N ARG A 83 16.11 -9.75 11.81
CA ARG A 83 15.52 -9.72 13.17
C ARG A 83 14.16 -8.98 13.19
N ALA A 84 14.06 -7.85 12.50
CA ALA A 84 12.80 -7.10 12.41
C ALA A 84 11.68 -7.90 11.72
N PHE A 85 12.03 -8.68 10.70
CA PHE A 85 11.09 -9.59 10.05
C PHE A 85 10.58 -10.67 11.01
N ASP A 86 11.48 -11.30 11.80
CA ASP A 86 11.10 -12.30 12.83
C ASP A 86 10.14 -11.70 13.87
N GLU A 87 10.38 -10.46 14.30
CA GLU A 87 9.50 -9.77 15.23
C GLU A 87 8.13 -9.45 14.61
N SER A 88 8.07 -9.02 13.35
CA SER A 88 6.82 -8.76 12.65
C SER A 88 6.01 -10.03 12.45
N THR A 89 6.62 -11.14 12.01
CA THR A 89 5.95 -12.43 11.83
C THR A 89 5.39 -12.96 13.16
N ARG A 90 6.15 -12.81 14.24
CA ARG A 90 5.72 -13.19 15.59
C ARG A 90 4.48 -12.38 16.05
N ARG A 91 4.47 -11.04 15.85
CA ARG A 91 3.33 -10.18 16.19
C ARG A 91 2.11 -10.50 15.32
N LEU A 92 2.32 -10.70 14.03
CA LEU A 92 1.26 -11.04 13.06
C LEU A 92 0.79 -12.49 13.17
N ARG A 93 1.49 -13.34 13.94
CA ARG A 93 1.21 -14.79 14.07
C ARG A 93 1.15 -15.50 12.73
N ARG A 94 2.10 -15.15 11.85
CA ARG A 94 2.24 -15.71 10.50
C ARG A 94 3.67 -16.21 10.30
N ASP A 95 3.84 -17.45 9.87
CA ASP A 95 5.15 -18.00 9.54
C ASP A 95 5.66 -17.46 8.19
N VAL A 96 4.75 -17.20 7.27
CA VAL A 96 5.02 -16.65 5.94
C VAL A 96 4.16 -15.41 5.71
N LEU A 97 4.79 -14.34 5.24
CA LEU A 97 4.12 -13.11 4.81
C LEU A 97 3.86 -13.12 3.30
N ASP A 98 2.82 -12.45 2.86
CA ASP A 98 2.53 -12.31 1.43
C ASP A 98 3.39 -11.23 0.78
N LEU A 99 3.61 -10.10 1.48
CA LEU A 99 4.43 -9.00 0.99
C LEU A 99 5.18 -8.33 2.16
N TYR A 100 6.48 -8.14 1.98
CA TYR A 100 7.32 -7.37 2.91
C TYR A 100 7.99 -6.22 2.19
N LEU A 101 7.85 -5.00 2.72
CA LEU A 101 8.33 -3.77 2.10
C LEU A 101 9.40 -3.08 2.94
N ILE A 102 10.40 -2.48 2.30
CA ILE A 102 11.20 -1.42 2.94
C ILE A 102 10.31 -0.16 3.01
N HIS A 103 10.08 0.39 4.21
CA HIS A 103 9.07 1.44 4.42
C HIS A 103 9.46 2.78 3.79
N TRP A 104 10.74 3.18 3.88
CA TRP A 104 11.30 4.38 3.29
C TRP A 104 12.74 4.15 2.84
N PRO A 105 13.24 4.85 1.82
CA PRO A 105 14.63 4.70 1.38
C PRO A 105 15.65 5.27 2.38
N THR A 106 15.27 6.27 3.19
CA THR A 106 16.15 6.97 4.15
C THR A 106 17.54 7.26 3.58
N PRO A 107 17.66 8.14 2.57
CA PRO A 107 18.88 8.27 1.76
C PRO A 107 20.12 8.69 2.56
N GLU A 108 19.98 9.43 3.67
CA GLU A 108 21.13 9.79 4.52
C GLU A 108 21.68 8.59 5.32
N ARG A 109 20.84 7.58 5.58
CA ARG A 109 21.30 6.36 6.25
C ARG A 109 21.98 5.39 5.29
N ASP A 110 21.55 5.40 4.04
CA ASP A 110 22.09 4.59 2.93
C ASP A 110 22.15 3.07 3.20
N LEU A 111 21.19 2.55 3.95
CA LEU A 111 21.13 1.13 4.38
C LEU A 111 20.08 0.30 3.62
N TYR A 112 19.27 0.92 2.75
CA TYR A 112 18.21 0.20 2.06
C TYR A 112 18.71 -0.89 1.10
N ALA A 113 19.92 -0.74 0.54
CA ALA A 113 20.53 -1.76 -0.32
C ALA A 113 20.89 -3.03 0.49
N ASP A 114 21.45 -2.88 1.69
CA ASP A 114 21.71 -4.01 2.59
C ASP A 114 20.40 -4.64 3.09
N SER A 115 19.38 -3.81 3.36
CA SER A 115 18.04 -4.31 3.69
C SER A 115 17.43 -5.07 2.53
N TRP A 116 17.60 -4.60 1.29
CA TRP A 116 17.09 -5.30 0.10
C TRP A 116 17.72 -6.68 -0.05
N ARG A 117 19.03 -6.80 0.18
CA ARG A 117 19.71 -8.12 0.19
C ARG A 117 19.12 -9.07 1.24
N ALA A 118 18.75 -8.56 2.41
CA ALA A 118 18.06 -9.36 3.42
C ALA A 118 16.65 -9.77 2.98
N LEU A 119 15.91 -8.89 2.29
CA LEU A 119 14.61 -9.24 1.72
C LEU A 119 14.75 -10.33 0.64
N GLU A 120 15.77 -10.27 -0.22
CA GLU A 120 16.05 -11.34 -1.20
C GLU A 120 16.33 -12.67 -0.52
N GLN A 121 17.08 -12.68 0.61
CA GLN A 121 17.31 -13.89 1.39
C GLN A 121 15.99 -14.45 1.96
N LEU A 122 15.16 -13.61 2.58
CA LEU A 122 13.85 -14.03 3.10
C LEU A 122 12.93 -14.59 2.00
N TYR A 123 13.01 -14.00 0.80
CA TYR A 123 12.26 -14.47 -0.36
C TYR A 123 12.78 -15.83 -0.87
N ALA A 124 14.09 -15.99 -0.96
CA ALA A 124 14.73 -17.26 -1.35
C ALA A 124 14.43 -18.40 -0.36
N ASP A 125 14.36 -18.08 0.94
CA ASP A 125 14.01 -19.02 2.01
C ASP A 125 12.51 -19.36 2.05
N GLY A 126 11.68 -18.71 1.21
CA GLY A 126 10.23 -18.91 1.18
C GLY A 126 9.48 -18.34 2.39
N ARG A 127 10.13 -17.45 3.15
CA ARG A 127 9.53 -16.79 4.33
C ARG A 127 8.61 -15.65 3.97
N VAL A 128 8.76 -15.09 2.77
CA VAL A 128 7.87 -14.08 2.20
C VAL A 128 7.58 -14.45 0.74
N ARG A 129 6.34 -14.24 0.30
CA ARG A 129 5.91 -14.59 -1.07
C ARG A 129 6.29 -13.55 -2.10
N ALA A 130 6.37 -12.28 -1.70
CA ALA A 130 6.80 -11.16 -2.55
C ALA A 130 7.53 -10.11 -1.71
N ILE A 131 8.51 -9.45 -2.32
CA ILE A 131 9.27 -8.35 -1.71
C ILE A 131 9.11 -7.09 -2.53
N GLY A 132 9.12 -5.96 -1.85
CA GLY A 132 8.95 -4.66 -2.49
C GLY A 132 9.45 -3.52 -1.63
N VAL A 133 9.11 -2.32 -2.06
CA VAL A 133 9.53 -1.09 -1.41
C VAL A 133 8.36 -0.15 -1.21
N SER A 134 8.53 0.85 -0.38
CA SER A 134 7.58 1.93 -0.20
C SER A 134 8.31 3.28 -0.23
N ASN A 135 7.70 4.27 -0.90
CA ASN A 135 8.22 5.62 -1.00
C ASN A 135 9.57 5.74 -1.76
N PHE A 136 9.87 4.81 -2.64
CA PHE A 136 11.09 4.89 -3.46
C PHE A 136 10.85 5.77 -4.68
N HIS A 137 11.72 6.76 -4.89
CA HIS A 137 11.81 7.52 -6.14
C HIS A 137 12.67 6.77 -7.16
N THR A 138 12.64 7.22 -8.42
CA THR A 138 13.35 6.58 -9.55
C THR A 138 14.82 6.30 -9.25
N ARG A 139 15.55 7.26 -8.62
CA ARG A 139 16.95 7.08 -8.27
C ARG A 139 17.21 5.94 -7.27
N HIS A 140 16.27 5.73 -6.33
CA HIS A 140 16.38 4.65 -5.35
C HIS A 140 16.10 3.30 -6.01
N LEU A 141 15.09 3.25 -6.90
CA LEU A 141 14.78 2.05 -7.68
C LEU A 141 15.92 1.70 -8.64
N GLN A 142 16.51 2.71 -9.31
CA GLN A 142 17.63 2.49 -10.24
C GLN A 142 18.78 1.78 -9.55
N ARG A 143 19.15 2.19 -8.34
CA ARG A 143 20.20 1.51 -7.57
C ARG A 143 19.86 0.03 -7.31
N LEU A 144 18.59 -0.27 -6.99
CA LEU A 144 18.19 -1.66 -6.81
C LEU A 144 18.27 -2.45 -8.13
N PHE A 145 17.91 -1.84 -9.26
CA PHE A 145 18.04 -2.50 -10.57
C PHE A 145 19.49 -2.76 -10.97
N ASP A 146 20.41 -1.85 -10.60
CA ASP A 146 21.84 -1.96 -10.95
C ASP A 146 22.58 -2.97 -10.05
N GLU A 147 22.19 -3.08 -8.78
CA GLU A 147 22.94 -3.86 -7.78
C GLU A 147 22.35 -5.25 -7.51
N PHE A 148 21.06 -5.49 -7.86
CA PHE A 148 20.36 -6.71 -7.45
C PHE A 148 19.60 -7.38 -8.59
N PRO A 149 19.51 -8.72 -8.60
CA PRO A 149 18.79 -9.47 -9.63
C PRO A 149 17.26 -9.41 -9.48
N THR A 150 16.75 -9.13 -8.27
CA THR A 150 15.32 -9.11 -8.01
C THR A 150 14.76 -7.70 -8.14
N THR A 151 13.79 -7.53 -9.02
CA THR A 151 13.02 -6.28 -9.14
C THR A 151 11.92 -6.24 -8.07
N PRO A 152 11.72 -5.11 -7.36
CA PRO A 152 10.60 -4.96 -6.44
C PRO A 152 9.27 -5.34 -7.09
N ALA A 153 8.47 -6.16 -6.40
CA ALA A 153 7.16 -6.55 -6.92
C ALA A 153 6.13 -5.41 -6.79
N VAL A 154 6.30 -4.58 -5.77
CA VAL A 154 5.43 -3.44 -5.44
C VAL A 154 6.30 -2.24 -5.06
N ASN A 155 5.91 -1.04 -5.48
CA ASN A 155 6.30 0.20 -4.84
C ASN A 155 5.04 0.90 -4.31
N GLN A 156 4.92 0.97 -2.98
CA GLN A 156 3.79 1.61 -2.31
C GLN A 156 4.09 3.10 -2.11
N ILE A 157 3.38 3.97 -2.79
CA ILE A 157 3.66 5.42 -2.82
C ILE A 157 2.45 6.25 -2.42
N GLU A 158 2.68 7.49 -1.98
CA GLU A 158 1.60 8.46 -1.89
C GLU A 158 1.03 8.70 -3.29
N LEU A 159 -0.24 8.40 -3.48
CA LEU A 159 -0.89 8.63 -4.74
C LEU A 159 -2.37 8.93 -4.54
N HIS A 160 -2.82 10.03 -5.11
CA HIS A 160 -4.20 10.50 -5.10
C HIS A 160 -4.38 11.56 -6.21
N PRO A 161 -5.59 12.01 -6.54
CA PRO A 161 -5.81 12.97 -7.61
C PRO A 161 -4.97 14.25 -7.56
N LEU A 162 -4.58 14.74 -6.36
CA LEU A 162 -3.71 15.93 -6.22
C LEU A 162 -2.22 15.62 -6.38
N LEU A 163 -1.83 14.32 -6.40
CA LEU A 163 -0.45 13.85 -6.56
C LEU A 163 -0.46 12.53 -7.32
N GLN A 164 -0.50 12.58 -8.64
CA GLN A 164 -0.71 11.39 -9.48
C GLN A 164 0.57 10.64 -9.82
N GLN A 165 1.72 11.26 -9.63
CA GLN A 165 3.05 10.68 -9.84
C GLN A 165 3.18 9.93 -11.19
N GLU A 166 2.72 10.54 -12.27
CA GLU A 166 2.64 9.90 -13.59
C GLU A 166 3.99 9.34 -14.06
N GLU A 167 5.06 10.11 -13.89
CA GLU A 167 6.42 9.68 -14.27
C GLU A 167 6.88 8.46 -13.47
N MET A 168 6.56 8.41 -12.17
CA MET A 168 6.86 7.24 -11.35
C MET A 168 6.07 6.01 -11.81
N ARG A 169 4.79 6.19 -12.13
CA ARG A 169 3.95 5.09 -12.65
C ARG A 169 4.46 4.56 -14.00
N LYS A 170 5.01 5.42 -14.87
CA LYS A 170 5.67 5.00 -16.12
C LYS A 170 6.89 4.11 -15.84
N VAL A 171 7.71 4.48 -14.86
CA VAL A 171 8.84 3.65 -14.40
C VAL A 171 8.34 2.30 -13.88
N HIS A 172 7.29 2.29 -13.07
CA HIS A 172 6.71 1.06 -12.55
C HIS A 172 6.22 0.14 -13.67
N VAL A 173 5.50 0.66 -14.65
CA VAL A 173 5.04 -0.11 -15.81
C VAL A 173 6.21 -0.71 -16.59
N THR A 174 7.26 0.09 -16.85
CA THR A 174 8.47 -0.33 -17.58
C THR A 174 9.15 -1.52 -16.91
N HIS A 175 9.22 -1.52 -15.58
CA HIS A 175 9.88 -2.55 -14.78
C HIS A 175 8.93 -3.61 -14.22
N ARG A 176 7.64 -3.60 -14.60
CA ARG A 176 6.61 -4.50 -14.10
C ARG A 176 6.45 -4.47 -12.58
N ILE A 177 6.61 -3.29 -11.99
CA ILE A 177 6.36 -3.02 -10.57
C ILE A 177 4.89 -2.63 -10.42
N VAL A 178 4.18 -3.21 -9.49
CA VAL A 178 2.81 -2.80 -9.20
C VAL A 178 2.83 -1.52 -8.35
N THR A 179 2.07 -0.52 -8.79
CA THR A 179 1.84 0.70 -8.01
C THR A 179 0.79 0.44 -6.94
N GLU A 180 1.14 0.63 -5.69
CA GLU A 180 0.19 0.60 -4.58
C GLU A 180 0.06 2.00 -3.98
N ALA A 181 -1.19 2.48 -3.84
CA ALA A 181 -1.49 3.85 -3.41
C ALA A 181 -1.81 3.91 -1.91
N TRP A 182 -0.94 4.59 -1.13
CA TRP A 182 -1.31 4.97 0.22
C TRP A 182 -1.90 6.40 0.25
N SER A 183 -2.69 6.72 1.29
CA SER A 183 -3.50 7.94 1.41
C SER A 183 -4.33 8.24 0.14
N PRO A 184 -5.05 7.28 -0.44
CA PRO A 184 -5.73 7.44 -1.72
C PRO A 184 -6.76 8.57 -1.74
N LEU A 185 -7.28 8.96 -0.57
CA LEU A 185 -8.25 10.05 -0.40
C LEU A 185 -7.60 11.37 0.03
N ALA A 186 -6.26 11.54 -0.09
CA ALA A 186 -5.52 12.72 0.34
C ALA A 186 -5.90 13.15 1.77
N ARG A 187 -5.98 12.19 2.70
CA ARG A 187 -6.43 12.41 4.10
C ARG A 187 -7.79 13.09 4.22
N GLY A 188 -8.64 12.95 3.20
CA GLY A 188 -9.99 13.53 3.16
C GLY A 188 -10.09 14.89 2.46
N ALA A 189 -9.01 15.48 1.98
CA ALA A 189 -9.03 16.76 1.26
C ALA A 189 -9.90 16.70 -0.01
N LEU A 190 -9.93 15.54 -0.68
CA LEU A 190 -10.70 15.31 -1.91
C LEU A 190 -12.21 15.16 -1.68
N LEU A 191 -12.66 14.90 -0.46
CA LEU A 191 -14.07 14.60 -0.21
C LEU A 191 -15.02 15.80 -0.37
N ARG A 192 -14.45 16.99 -0.52
CA ARG A 192 -15.19 18.26 -0.74
C ARG A 192 -14.76 18.96 -2.03
N GLU A 193 -13.92 18.31 -2.84
CA GLU A 193 -13.53 18.85 -4.13
C GLU A 193 -14.75 18.95 -5.05
N PRO A 194 -15.04 20.12 -5.66
CA PRO A 194 -16.25 20.33 -6.46
C PRO A 194 -16.43 19.30 -7.57
N ASP A 195 -15.37 18.99 -8.33
CA ASP A 195 -15.44 18.04 -9.44
C ASP A 195 -15.70 16.61 -8.93
N ILE A 196 -15.08 16.22 -7.82
CA ILE A 196 -15.33 14.91 -7.21
C ILE A 196 -16.76 14.79 -6.66
N THR A 197 -17.30 15.89 -6.05
CA THR A 197 -18.68 15.89 -5.56
C THR A 197 -19.70 15.86 -6.69
N ALA A 198 -19.46 16.56 -7.79
CA ALA A 198 -20.31 16.52 -8.99
C ALA A 198 -20.33 15.12 -9.61
N LEU A 199 -19.17 14.44 -9.69
CA LEU A 199 -19.09 13.06 -10.13
C LEU A 199 -19.79 12.10 -9.17
N ALA A 200 -19.68 12.33 -7.86
CA ALA A 200 -20.39 11.53 -6.87
C ALA A 200 -21.92 11.58 -7.08
N GLU A 201 -22.48 12.78 -7.31
CA GLU A 201 -23.90 12.97 -7.65
C GLU A 201 -24.26 12.27 -8.97
N LYS A 202 -23.43 12.43 -10.01
CA LYS A 202 -23.65 11.81 -11.35
C LYS A 202 -23.76 10.29 -11.26
N TYR A 203 -22.92 9.65 -10.46
CA TYR A 203 -22.87 8.18 -10.34
C TYR A 203 -23.74 7.62 -9.19
N GLY A 204 -24.35 8.47 -8.37
CA GLY A 204 -25.07 8.05 -7.17
C GLY A 204 -24.18 7.36 -6.15
N LYS A 205 -22.91 7.78 -6.07
CA LYS A 205 -21.86 7.25 -5.19
C LYS A 205 -21.33 8.34 -4.24
N THR A 206 -20.52 7.95 -3.27
CA THR A 206 -19.84 8.93 -2.41
C THR A 206 -18.55 9.44 -3.05
N PRO A 207 -18.06 10.63 -2.69
CA PRO A 207 -16.76 11.14 -3.14
C PRO A 207 -15.61 10.15 -2.92
N ALA A 208 -15.62 9.41 -1.80
CA ALA A 208 -14.62 8.39 -1.52
C ALA A 208 -14.67 7.25 -2.55
N GLN A 209 -15.87 6.77 -2.88
CA GLN A 209 -16.04 5.71 -3.89
C GLN A 209 -15.57 6.15 -5.28
N ILE A 210 -15.84 7.40 -5.68
CA ILE A 210 -15.34 7.95 -6.96
C ILE A 210 -13.82 7.89 -7.02
N VAL A 211 -13.13 8.41 -5.99
CA VAL A 211 -11.66 8.41 -5.98
C VAL A 211 -11.09 7.01 -5.93
N LEU A 212 -11.66 6.11 -5.13
CA LEU A 212 -11.21 4.72 -5.07
C LEU A 212 -11.44 3.98 -6.40
N ARG A 213 -12.57 4.24 -7.08
CA ARG A 213 -12.84 3.69 -8.42
C ARG A 213 -11.85 4.20 -9.46
N TRP A 214 -11.49 5.49 -9.41
CA TRP A 214 -10.46 6.07 -10.26
C TRP A 214 -9.11 5.34 -10.11
N HIS A 215 -8.67 5.06 -8.88
CA HIS A 215 -7.46 4.27 -8.64
C HIS A 215 -7.53 2.88 -9.28
N VAL A 216 -8.66 2.19 -9.11
CA VAL A 216 -8.87 0.86 -9.68
C VAL A 216 -8.78 0.88 -11.20
N GLN A 217 -9.36 1.90 -11.86
CA GLN A 217 -9.32 2.05 -13.32
C GLN A 217 -7.93 2.44 -13.84
N LEU A 218 -7.07 3.05 -13.01
CA LEU A 218 -5.65 3.25 -13.29
C LEU A 218 -4.78 2.00 -13.05
N ALA A 219 -5.39 0.86 -12.74
CA ALA A 219 -4.73 -0.39 -12.38
C ALA A 219 -3.81 -0.30 -11.15
N ASN A 220 -4.05 0.67 -10.26
CA ASN A 220 -3.37 0.72 -8.97
C ASN A 220 -3.96 -0.31 -7.99
N VAL A 221 -3.13 -0.83 -7.09
CA VAL A 221 -3.60 -1.39 -5.82
C VAL A 221 -3.85 -0.22 -4.88
N VAL A 222 -4.91 -0.27 -4.08
CA VAL A 222 -5.30 0.86 -3.23
C VAL A 222 -5.66 0.39 -1.82
N ILE A 223 -5.18 1.12 -0.80
CA ILE A 223 -5.33 0.75 0.61
C ILE A 223 -5.98 1.86 1.43
N PRO A 224 -7.28 2.16 1.25
CA PRO A 224 -7.99 3.10 2.10
C PRO A 224 -8.00 2.63 3.57
N LYS A 225 -7.97 3.60 4.49
CA LYS A 225 -8.08 3.37 5.93
C LYS A 225 -9.36 3.99 6.48
N SER A 226 -10.05 3.27 7.34
CA SER A 226 -11.13 3.81 8.17
C SER A 226 -11.25 3.04 9.48
N VAL A 227 -11.70 3.70 10.53
CA VAL A 227 -12.14 3.07 11.80
C VAL A 227 -13.67 3.05 11.92
N THR A 228 -14.37 3.63 10.96
CA THR A 228 -15.83 3.76 10.97
C THR A 228 -16.45 2.61 10.18
N PRO A 229 -17.22 1.70 10.80
CA PRO A 229 -17.70 0.48 10.14
C PRO A 229 -18.47 0.71 8.84
N TYR A 230 -19.33 1.74 8.77
CA TYR A 230 -20.08 2.00 7.55
C TYR A 230 -19.17 2.46 6.41
N ARG A 231 -18.11 3.26 6.69
CA ARG A 231 -17.13 3.69 5.67
C ARG A 231 -16.26 2.54 5.18
N ILE A 232 -15.94 1.59 6.06
CA ILE A 232 -15.20 0.36 5.67
C ILE A 232 -16.02 -0.40 4.62
N LYS A 233 -17.33 -0.57 4.86
CA LYS A 233 -18.26 -1.23 3.92
C LYS A 233 -18.47 -0.43 2.65
N GLU A 234 -18.58 0.90 2.75
CA GLU A 234 -18.77 1.80 1.62
C GLU A 234 -17.56 1.79 0.69
N ASN A 235 -16.34 1.84 1.23
CA ASN A 235 -15.11 1.91 0.46
C ASN A 235 -14.86 0.66 -0.40
N ILE A 236 -15.40 -0.50 -0.07
CA ILE A 236 -15.26 -1.71 -0.90
C ILE A 236 -16.36 -1.82 -1.98
N ASP A 237 -17.44 -1.06 -1.87
CA ASP A 237 -18.56 -1.07 -2.81
C ASP A 237 -18.31 -0.15 -4.01
N ILE A 238 -17.27 -0.50 -4.79
CA ILE A 238 -16.76 0.32 -5.92
C ILE A 238 -16.63 -0.47 -7.22
N PHE A 239 -17.11 -1.72 -7.26
CA PHE A 239 -16.94 -2.60 -8.42
C PHE A 239 -18.22 -2.78 -9.24
N ASP A 240 -19.28 -2.05 -8.92
CA ASP A 240 -20.60 -2.09 -9.59
C ASP A 240 -20.82 -0.95 -10.60
N PHE A 241 -19.84 -0.05 -10.75
CA PHE A 241 -19.88 1.06 -11.70
C PHE A 241 -18.50 1.31 -12.33
N GLU A 242 -18.48 2.07 -13.41
CA GLU A 242 -17.26 2.56 -14.08
C GLU A 242 -17.36 4.06 -14.34
N LEU A 243 -16.25 4.77 -14.14
CA LEU A 243 -16.09 6.16 -14.55
C LEU A 243 -15.87 6.21 -16.07
N ALA A 244 -16.59 7.08 -16.76
CA ALA A 244 -16.35 7.34 -18.17
C ALA A 244 -14.97 7.97 -18.39
N GLN A 245 -14.41 7.85 -19.58
CA GLN A 245 -13.07 8.38 -19.88
C GLN A 245 -12.97 9.89 -19.66
N ASP A 246 -14.01 10.65 -20.00
CA ASP A 246 -14.05 12.10 -19.75
C ASP A 246 -14.00 12.41 -18.26
N ASP A 247 -14.69 11.63 -17.41
CA ASP A 247 -14.68 11.79 -15.96
C ASP A 247 -13.31 11.40 -15.36
N MET A 248 -12.66 10.38 -15.92
CA MET A 248 -11.27 10.06 -15.55
C MET A 248 -10.32 11.23 -15.87
N THR A 249 -10.55 11.93 -16.97
CA THR A 249 -9.78 13.11 -17.37
C THR A 249 -10.01 14.28 -16.41
N VAL A 250 -11.28 14.55 -16.05
CA VAL A 250 -11.61 15.59 -15.04
C VAL A 250 -10.86 15.34 -13.72
N ILE A 251 -10.84 14.10 -13.22
CA ILE A 251 -10.07 13.75 -12.02
C ILE A 251 -8.56 13.92 -12.28
N GLY A 252 -8.10 13.61 -13.49
CA GLY A 252 -6.72 13.79 -13.92
C GLY A 252 -6.23 15.24 -13.86
N GLU A 253 -7.10 16.22 -14.14
CA GLU A 253 -6.79 17.64 -14.12
C GLU A 253 -6.59 18.22 -12.71
N LEU A 254 -6.92 17.47 -11.67
CA LEU A 254 -6.71 17.89 -10.26
C LEU A 254 -5.25 17.80 -9.81
N ASP A 255 -4.35 17.19 -10.59
CA ASP A 255 -2.94 17.04 -10.23
C ASP A 255 -2.24 18.40 -10.11
N ASN A 256 -1.77 18.69 -8.92
CA ASN A 256 -1.04 19.92 -8.63
C ASN A 256 0.26 19.68 -7.85
N GLY A 257 0.66 18.40 -7.72
CA GLY A 257 1.87 17.99 -7.02
C GLY A 257 1.80 18.10 -5.49
N THR A 258 0.60 18.31 -4.91
CA THR A 258 0.44 18.48 -3.46
C THR A 258 0.64 17.16 -2.73
N ARG A 259 1.67 17.09 -1.87
CA ARG A 259 1.89 15.97 -0.93
C ARG A 259 1.17 16.20 0.40
N THR A 260 0.69 15.12 0.98
CA THR A 260 0.17 15.08 2.36
C THR A 260 1.15 14.42 3.33
N GLY A 261 2.11 13.67 2.80
CA GLY A 261 3.19 13.02 3.53
C GLY A 261 4.57 13.61 3.25
N PRO A 262 5.62 13.05 3.89
CA PRO A 262 7.00 13.52 3.69
C PRO A 262 7.52 13.29 2.26
N ASP A 263 8.52 14.08 1.87
CA ASP A 263 9.28 13.85 0.65
C ASP A 263 10.28 12.69 0.88
N PRO A 264 10.20 11.60 0.08
CA PRO A 264 11.11 10.46 0.20
C PRO A 264 12.60 10.77 0.08
N ASP A 265 12.94 11.84 -0.62
CA ASP A 265 14.32 12.28 -0.81
C ASP A 265 14.92 12.97 0.41
N ARG A 266 14.07 13.34 1.36
CA ARG A 266 14.44 14.10 2.57
C ARG A 266 14.06 13.44 3.87
N PHE A 267 13.24 12.39 3.81
CA PHE A 267 12.74 11.72 5.01
C PHE A 267 13.73 10.69 5.52
N ASN A 268 14.33 10.98 6.68
CA ASN A 268 15.37 10.15 7.32
C ASN A 268 15.06 9.82 8.80
N ALA A 269 13.81 10.05 9.24
CA ALA A 269 13.39 9.71 10.61
C ALA A 269 13.59 8.21 10.90
N ALA A 270 14.12 7.91 12.10
CA ALA A 270 14.34 6.56 12.61
C ALA A 270 13.19 6.12 13.51
#